data_c1bc0310c1d40eff16b871b9818345b6
#
_entry.id   c1bc0310c1d40eff16b871b9818345b6
#
_cell.length_a   1.000
_cell.length_b   1.000
_cell.length_c   1.000
_cell.angle_alpha   90.00
_cell.angle_beta   90.00
_cell.angle_gamma   90.00
#
_symmetry.space_group_name_H-M   'P 1'
#
loop_
_entity.id
_entity.type
_entity.pdbx_description
1 polymer ?
#
loop_
_entity_poly.entity_id
_entity_poly.type
_entity_poly.pdbx_seq_one_letter_code
_entity_poly.pdbx_strand_id
1 'polypeptide(L)'
;DTAEAVYTVDFTHDRLEKIFYHSESAREFDLKIVLPCSYDTYCLKQREFITKDTRENYRIVEASAKLLGRFCSGEKQVTVEYRERGQNGKLIWLQKTVLMSQDTVYDSELQEETKVVHGIILFKDTSIFHEKEQQEKERLQLAFEKADSASRAKTEFVNRMSHDIRTPINGIMGMLDIIRKNKENPAKLEECLGKIQLSAGHLMALADDVLDMSK
;
A
#
# COMPACT_ATOMS: atom_id res chain seq x y z
N ASP A 1 -12.93 12.36 13.79
CA ASP A 1 -12.66 10.92 13.96
C ASP A 1 -13.45 10.36 15.12
N THR A 2 -14.74 10.16 14.95
CA THR A 2 -15.64 9.59 15.97
C THR A 2 -15.78 8.08 15.79
N ALA A 3 -15.91 7.36 16.91
CA ALA A 3 -16.22 5.94 16.87
C ALA A 3 -17.65 5.75 16.32
N GLU A 4 -17.83 4.78 15.42
CA GLU A 4 -19.14 4.43 14.85
C GLU A 4 -20.02 3.73 15.87
N ALA A 5 -19.42 2.89 16.71
CA ALA A 5 -20.10 2.21 17.80
C ALA A 5 -19.19 2.05 19.03
N VAL A 6 -19.82 2.03 20.21
CA VAL A 6 -19.15 1.83 21.50
C VAL A 6 -19.88 0.75 22.26
N TYR A 7 -19.14 -0.27 22.71
CA TYR A 7 -19.65 -1.38 23.51
C TYR A 7 -19.06 -1.35 24.90
N THR A 8 -19.85 -1.73 25.90
CA THR A 8 -19.38 -1.98 27.27
C THR A 8 -19.45 -3.47 27.57
N VAL A 9 -18.36 -4.01 28.09
CA VAL A 9 -18.20 -5.46 28.34
C VAL A 9 -17.61 -5.68 29.72
N ASP A 10 -18.16 -6.65 30.44
CA ASP A 10 -17.53 -7.28 31.59
C ASP A 10 -16.83 -8.56 31.11
N PHE A 11 -15.51 -8.50 31.00
CA PHE A 11 -14.73 -9.65 30.51
C PHE A 11 -14.59 -10.76 31.56
N THR A 12 -14.67 -10.42 32.85
CA THR A 12 -14.59 -11.40 33.92
C THR A 12 -15.76 -12.38 33.90
N HIS A 13 -16.96 -11.87 33.58
CA HIS A 13 -18.20 -12.67 33.53
C HIS A 13 -18.67 -12.94 32.10
N ASP A 14 -17.84 -12.70 31.10
CA ASP A 14 -18.16 -12.86 29.66
C ASP A 14 -19.49 -12.18 29.27
N ARG A 15 -19.67 -10.94 29.64
CA ARG A 15 -20.94 -10.24 29.49
C ARG A 15 -20.81 -8.97 28.67
N LEU A 16 -21.41 -8.96 27.49
CA LEU A 16 -21.67 -7.75 26.69
C LEU A 16 -22.90 -7.05 27.26
N GLU A 17 -22.73 -5.85 27.81
CA GLU A 17 -23.77 -5.17 28.58
C GLU A 17 -24.58 -4.19 27.76
N LYS A 18 -23.89 -3.29 27.00
CA LYS A 18 -24.50 -2.22 26.25
C LYS A 18 -23.81 -1.99 24.92
N ILE A 19 -24.57 -1.55 23.94
CA ILE A 19 -24.10 -1.11 22.64
C ILE A 19 -24.68 0.27 22.35
N PHE A 20 -23.81 1.21 21.99
CA PHE A 20 -24.17 2.56 21.58
C PHE A 20 -23.72 2.76 20.14
N TYR A 21 -24.62 3.16 19.26
CA TYR A 21 -24.33 3.49 17.87
C TYR A 21 -24.31 5.01 17.70
N HIS A 22 -23.29 5.52 17.02
CA HIS A 22 -23.17 6.94 16.73
C HIS A 22 -24.00 7.37 15.52
N SER A 23 -24.22 6.46 14.56
CA SER A 23 -24.96 6.72 13.34
C SER A 23 -25.90 5.58 12.99
N GLU A 24 -26.90 5.85 12.12
CA GLU A 24 -27.77 4.78 11.60
C GLU A 24 -26.99 3.81 10.69
N SER A 25 -25.98 4.29 9.99
CA SER A 25 -25.11 3.43 9.17
C SER A 25 -24.33 2.40 10.00
N ALA A 26 -23.94 2.75 11.22
CA ALA A 26 -23.31 1.81 12.14
C ALA A 26 -24.23 0.67 12.56
N ARG A 27 -25.55 0.89 12.57
CA ARG A 27 -26.54 -0.15 12.86
C ARG A 27 -26.69 -1.21 11.77
N GLU A 28 -26.22 -0.98 10.56
CA GLU A 28 -26.21 -1.98 9.49
C GLU A 28 -25.36 -3.21 9.85
N PHE A 29 -24.44 -3.06 10.81
CA PHE A 29 -23.60 -4.12 11.36
C PHE A 29 -24.13 -4.69 12.68
N ASP A 30 -25.31 -4.25 13.14
CA ASP A 30 -25.95 -4.77 14.33
C ASP A 30 -26.46 -6.20 14.10
N LEU A 31 -25.97 -7.13 14.91
CA LEU A 31 -26.36 -8.54 14.86
C LEU A 31 -27.76 -8.79 15.47
N LYS A 32 -28.50 -7.74 15.86
CA LYS A 32 -29.85 -7.81 16.50
C LYS A 32 -29.88 -8.78 17.68
N ILE A 33 -28.89 -8.69 18.54
CA ILE A 33 -28.77 -9.52 19.73
C ILE A 33 -29.49 -8.86 20.92
N VAL A 34 -30.16 -9.67 21.73
CA VAL A 34 -30.76 -9.19 22.97
C VAL A 34 -29.66 -9.03 24.02
N LEU A 35 -29.56 -7.85 24.60
CA LEU A 35 -28.58 -7.52 25.65
C LEU A 35 -29.24 -7.64 27.05
N PRO A 36 -28.46 -8.00 28.08
CA PRO A 36 -27.07 -8.44 28.03
C PRO A 36 -26.92 -9.86 27.47
N CYS A 37 -25.76 -10.15 26.84
CA CYS A 37 -25.47 -11.48 26.31
C CYS A 37 -23.98 -11.85 26.54
N SER A 38 -23.61 -13.09 26.28
CA SER A 38 -22.19 -13.51 26.28
C SER A 38 -21.42 -12.77 25.19
N TYR A 39 -20.31 -12.17 25.55
CA TYR A 39 -19.39 -11.52 24.59
C TYR A 39 -18.80 -12.53 23.61
N ASP A 40 -18.41 -13.71 24.10
CA ASP A 40 -17.85 -14.78 23.28
C ASP A 40 -18.88 -15.24 22.23
N THR A 41 -20.16 -15.43 22.64
CA THR A 41 -21.24 -15.76 21.71
C THR A 41 -21.47 -14.68 20.67
N TYR A 42 -21.42 -13.41 21.09
CA TYR A 42 -21.48 -12.26 20.16
C TYR A 42 -20.35 -12.30 19.12
N CYS A 43 -19.12 -12.48 19.59
CA CYS A 43 -17.95 -12.52 18.71
C CYS A 43 -17.98 -13.70 17.73
N LEU A 44 -18.47 -14.87 18.14
CA LEU A 44 -18.65 -16.02 17.25
C LEU A 44 -19.64 -15.71 16.11
N LYS A 45 -20.76 -15.05 16.41
CA LYS A 45 -21.72 -14.60 15.39
C LYS A 45 -21.10 -13.54 14.46
N GLN A 46 -20.41 -12.53 15.01
CA GLN A 46 -19.75 -11.50 14.21
C GLN A 46 -18.73 -12.09 13.25
N ARG A 47 -18.00 -13.12 13.68
CA ARG A 47 -16.98 -13.81 12.87
C ARG A 47 -17.50 -14.35 11.55
N GLU A 48 -18.79 -14.66 11.42
CA GLU A 48 -19.39 -15.14 10.17
C GLU A 48 -19.38 -14.07 9.08
N PHE A 49 -19.46 -12.80 9.47
CA PHE A 49 -19.47 -11.65 8.56
C PHE A 49 -18.07 -11.16 8.21
N ILE A 50 -17.03 -11.62 8.94
CA ILE A 50 -15.63 -11.24 8.71
C ILE A 50 -15.04 -12.03 7.54
N THR A 51 -14.36 -11.32 6.65
CA THR A 51 -13.72 -11.93 5.47
C THR A 51 -12.58 -12.89 5.87
N LYS A 52 -12.40 -13.94 5.08
CA LYS A 52 -11.45 -15.02 5.41
C LYS A 52 -10.01 -14.54 5.56
N ASP A 53 -9.60 -13.57 4.75
CA ASP A 53 -8.24 -12.99 4.71
C ASP A 53 -7.89 -12.18 5.96
N THR A 54 -8.88 -11.58 6.63
CA THR A 54 -8.65 -10.77 7.84
C THR A 54 -9.12 -11.46 9.13
N ARG A 55 -9.66 -12.67 9.04
CA ARG A 55 -10.20 -13.42 10.18
C ARG A 55 -9.17 -13.75 11.26
N GLU A 56 -7.91 -13.95 10.89
CA GLU A 56 -6.84 -14.19 11.87
C GLU A 56 -6.61 -12.97 12.76
N ASN A 57 -6.68 -11.75 12.22
CA ASN A 57 -6.56 -10.53 13.02
C ASN A 57 -7.68 -10.45 14.07
N TYR A 58 -8.91 -10.81 13.67
CA TYR A 58 -10.06 -10.78 14.58
C TYR A 58 -9.95 -11.80 15.73
N ARG A 59 -9.28 -12.94 15.51
CA ARG A 59 -9.09 -13.98 16.54
C ARG A 59 -8.42 -13.48 17.81
N ILE A 60 -7.70 -12.38 17.72
CA ILE A 60 -7.01 -11.76 18.87
C ILE A 60 -8.02 -11.27 19.90
N VAL A 61 -9.20 -10.81 19.47
CA VAL A 61 -10.21 -10.12 20.27
C VAL A 61 -11.56 -10.85 20.30
N GLU A 62 -11.61 -12.12 19.85
CA GLU A 62 -12.88 -12.87 19.70
C GLU A 62 -13.38 -13.56 20.96
N ALA A 63 -12.61 -13.50 22.09
CA ALA A 63 -12.99 -14.18 23.33
C ALA A 63 -12.52 -13.41 24.57
N SER A 64 -13.39 -13.37 25.59
CA SER A 64 -13.11 -12.75 26.89
C SER A 64 -11.84 -13.31 27.53
N ALA A 65 -11.65 -14.63 27.52
CA ALA A 65 -10.46 -15.28 28.09
C ALA A 65 -9.14 -14.81 27.44
N LYS A 66 -9.12 -14.55 26.12
CA LYS A 66 -7.94 -14.03 25.42
C LYS A 66 -7.61 -12.60 25.86
N LEU A 67 -8.62 -11.78 26.01
CA LEU A 67 -8.48 -10.37 26.44
C LEU A 67 -8.04 -10.29 27.90
N LEU A 68 -8.61 -11.14 28.78
CA LEU A 68 -8.17 -11.26 30.18
C LEU A 68 -6.71 -11.71 30.27
N GLY A 69 -6.29 -12.68 29.47
CA GLY A 69 -4.88 -13.11 29.42
C GLY A 69 -3.93 -11.98 29.05
N ARG A 70 -4.30 -11.15 28.06
CA ARG A 70 -3.54 -9.97 27.66
C ARG A 70 -3.52 -8.89 28.76
N PHE A 71 -4.66 -8.65 29.39
CA PHE A 71 -4.74 -7.72 30.51
C PHE A 71 -3.84 -8.15 31.67
N CYS A 72 -3.82 -9.44 32.02
CA CYS A 72 -2.92 -9.99 33.05
C CYS A 72 -1.43 -9.86 32.67
N SER A 73 -1.10 -9.83 31.36
CA SER A 73 0.27 -9.57 30.89
C SER A 73 0.63 -8.08 30.82
N GLY A 74 -0.31 -7.18 31.20
CA GLY A 74 -0.09 -5.73 31.26
C GLY A 74 -0.62 -4.94 30.09
N GLU A 75 -1.22 -5.59 29.06
CA GLU A 75 -1.83 -4.90 27.93
C GLU A 75 -3.21 -4.35 28.32
N LYS A 76 -3.32 -3.03 28.41
CA LYS A 76 -4.59 -2.34 28.70
C LYS A 76 -5.38 -1.94 27.45
N GLN A 77 -4.76 -2.02 26.29
CA GLN A 77 -5.37 -1.70 25.02
C GLN A 77 -4.97 -2.72 23.95
N VAL A 78 -5.94 -3.21 23.20
CA VAL A 78 -5.74 -4.09 22.05
C VAL A 78 -6.47 -3.49 20.87
N THR A 79 -5.78 -3.31 19.74
CA THR A 79 -6.37 -2.79 18.50
C THR A 79 -6.17 -3.81 17.39
N VAL A 80 -7.24 -4.12 16.66
CA VAL A 80 -7.21 -5.00 15.49
C VAL A 80 -7.99 -4.35 14.35
N GLU A 81 -7.61 -4.70 13.13
CA GLU A 81 -8.28 -4.24 11.93
C GLU A 81 -8.65 -5.42 11.06
N TYR A 82 -9.87 -5.41 10.53
CA TYR A 82 -10.42 -6.49 9.72
C TYR A 82 -11.49 -5.97 8.76
N ARG A 83 -11.81 -6.80 7.75
CA ARG A 83 -12.91 -6.50 6.83
C ARG A 83 -14.16 -7.26 7.22
N GLU A 84 -15.27 -6.54 7.30
CA GLU A 84 -16.57 -7.09 7.62
C GLU A 84 -17.58 -6.83 6.49
N ARG A 85 -18.47 -7.78 6.28
CA ARG A 85 -19.57 -7.68 5.32
C ARG A 85 -20.83 -7.28 6.06
N GLY A 86 -21.35 -6.09 5.78
CA GLY A 86 -22.64 -5.64 6.30
C GLY A 86 -23.82 -6.45 5.76
N GLN A 87 -24.99 -6.28 6.37
CA GLN A 87 -26.21 -6.98 5.97
C GLN A 87 -26.64 -6.66 4.53
N ASN A 88 -26.30 -5.47 4.02
CA ASN A 88 -26.52 -5.04 2.63
C ASN A 88 -25.49 -5.61 1.63
N GLY A 89 -24.53 -6.45 2.10
CA GLY A 89 -23.46 -7.01 1.29
C GLY A 89 -22.24 -6.09 1.11
N LYS A 90 -22.29 -4.84 1.57
CA LYS A 90 -21.16 -3.89 1.52
C LYS A 90 -20.00 -4.39 2.39
N LEU A 91 -18.81 -4.33 1.85
CA LEU A 91 -17.57 -4.61 2.60
C LEU A 91 -16.99 -3.31 3.14
N ILE A 92 -16.67 -3.31 4.43
CA ILE A 92 -16.00 -2.20 5.08
C ILE A 92 -14.76 -2.69 5.85
N TRP A 93 -13.81 -1.77 6.04
CA TRP A 93 -12.72 -1.95 6.98
C TRP A 93 -13.12 -1.40 8.33
N LEU A 94 -13.05 -2.24 9.36
CA LEU A 94 -13.32 -1.85 10.74
C LEU A 94 -12.06 -1.99 11.59
N GLN A 95 -11.75 -0.93 12.31
CA GLN A 95 -10.79 -0.95 13.39
C GLN A 95 -11.56 -1.16 14.71
N LYS A 96 -11.27 -2.24 15.42
CA LYS A 96 -11.81 -2.55 16.75
C LYS A 96 -10.72 -2.31 17.78
N THR A 97 -10.96 -1.35 18.67
CA THR A 97 -10.06 -1.05 19.79
C THR A 97 -10.74 -1.45 21.10
N VAL A 98 -10.10 -2.31 21.86
CA VAL A 98 -10.55 -2.77 23.17
C VAL A 98 -9.70 -2.08 24.23
N LEU A 99 -10.33 -1.28 25.08
CA LEU A 99 -9.71 -0.65 26.25
C LEU A 99 -10.15 -1.41 27.48
N MET A 100 -9.22 -1.81 28.33
CA MET A 100 -9.49 -2.64 29.51
C MET A 100 -9.06 -1.93 30.80
N SER A 101 -9.91 -1.99 31.80
CA SER A 101 -9.64 -1.52 33.19
C SER A 101 -10.11 -2.55 34.18
N GLN A 102 -9.56 -2.50 35.39
CA GLN A 102 -9.97 -3.35 36.51
C GLN A 102 -10.53 -2.49 37.61
N ASP A 103 -11.70 -2.88 38.10
CA ASP A 103 -12.33 -2.29 39.26
C ASP A 103 -12.55 -3.37 40.35
N THR A 104 -12.70 -2.92 41.57
CA THR A 104 -13.08 -3.78 42.71
C THR A 104 -14.55 -3.53 43.00
N VAL A 105 -15.35 -4.59 42.85
CA VAL A 105 -16.81 -4.54 43.09
C VAL A 105 -17.12 -5.39 44.29
N TYR A 106 -17.93 -4.86 45.22
CA TYR A 106 -18.41 -5.63 46.36
C TYR A 106 -19.57 -6.50 45.91
N ASP A 107 -19.38 -7.83 46.00
CA ASP A 107 -20.44 -8.79 45.72
C ASP A 107 -21.28 -8.98 47.02
N SER A 108 -22.52 -8.52 46.96
CA SER A 108 -23.45 -8.60 48.10
C SER A 108 -23.91 -10.04 48.42
N GLU A 109 -23.85 -10.94 47.46
CA GLU A 109 -24.23 -12.35 47.65
C GLU A 109 -23.07 -13.15 48.32
N LEU A 110 -21.84 -12.89 47.91
CA LEU A 110 -20.65 -13.56 48.44
C LEU A 110 -20.06 -12.84 49.66
N GLN A 111 -20.50 -11.59 49.95
CA GLN A 111 -19.94 -10.70 50.99
C GLN A 111 -18.42 -10.47 50.85
N GLU A 112 -17.91 -10.52 49.64
CA GLU A 112 -16.48 -10.37 49.32
C GLU A 112 -16.26 -9.30 48.26
N GLU A 113 -15.06 -8.71 48.27
CA GLU A 113 -14.61 -7.84 47.20
C GLU A 113 -14.04 -8.67 46.04
N THR A 114 -14.66 -8.55 44.87
CA THR A 114 -14.21 -9.21 43.64
C THR A 114 -13.61 -8.23 42.68
N LYS A 115 -12.50 -8.63 42.02
CA LYS A 115 -11.86 -7.84 40.96
C LYS A 115 -12.52 -8.17 39.64
N VAL A 116 -13.07 -7.16 38.99
CA VAL A 116 -13.75 -7.28 37.70
C VAL A 116 -12.99 -6.50 36.64
N VAL A 117 -12.72 -7.13 35.51
CA VAL A 117 -12.11 -6.47 34.36
C VAL A 117 -13.20 -6.05 33.38
N HIS A 118 -13.39 -4.76 33.28
CA HIS A 118 -14.32 -4.15 32.32
C HIS A 118 -13.59 -3.71 31.06
N GLY A 119 -14.33 -3.64 29.96
CA GLY A 119 -13.82 -3.11 28.71
C GLY A 119 -14.78 -2.17 28.01
N ILE A 120 -14.18 -1.19 27.34
CA ILE A 120 -14.85 -0.36 26.35
C ILE A 120 -14.30 -0.76 25.00
N ILE A 121 -15.18 -1.12 24.08
CA ILE A 121 -14.81 -1.46 22.71
C ILE A 121 -15.29 -0.35 21.79
N LEU A 122 -14.36 0.18 21.02
CA LEU A 122 -14.60 1.22 20.04
C LEU A 122 -14.47 0.62 18.64
N PHE A 123 -15.44 0.90 17.78
CA PHE A 123 -15.41 0.55 16.36
C PHE A 123 -15.30 1.81 15.52
N LYS A 124 -14.37 1.79 14.56
CA LYS A 124 -14.14 2.88 13.62
C LYS A 124 -14.11 2.33 12.20
N ASP A 125 -14.88 2.94 11.29
CA ASP A 125 -14.77 2.65 9.85
C ASP A 125 -13.49 3.29 9.29
N THR A 126 -12.60 2.47 8.76
CA THR A 126 -11.33 2.88 8.15
C THR A 126 -11.33 2.70 6.63
N SER A 127 -12.47 2.39 6.02
CA SER A 127 -12.60 2.10 4.58
C SER A 127 -12.07 3.24 3.72
N ILE A 128 -12.39 4.50 4.06
CA ILE A 128 -11.92 5.68 3.31
C ILE A 128 -10.38 5.79 3.36
N PHE A 129 -9.77 5.41 4.47
CA PHE A 129 -8.32 5.42 4.59
C PHE A 129 -7.69 4.38 3.66
N HIS A 130 -8.19 3.14 3.68
CA HIS A 130 -7.72 2.07 2.81
C HIS A 130 -7.95 2.38 1.32
N GLU A 131 -9.09 2.97 0.96
CA GLU A 131 -9.35 3.41 -0.41
C GLU A 131 -8.33 4.45 -0.90
N LYS A 132 -8.03 5.45 -0.06
CA LYS A 132 -7.02 6.48 -0.38
C LYS A 132 -5.62 5.90 -0.50
N GLU A 133 -5.24 5.01 0.41
CA GLU A 133 -3.95 4.34 0.38
C GLU A 133 -3.78 3.51 -0.91
N GLN A 134 -4.82 2.77 -1.29
CA GLN A 134 -4.83 1.99 -2.51
C GLN A 134 -4.72 2.87 -3.76
N GLN A 135 -5.50 3.96 -3.82
CA GLN A 135 -5.45 4.91 -4.94
C GLN A 135 -4.06 5.57 -5.07
N GLU A 136 -3.44 5.95 -3.97
CA GLU A 136 -2.10 6.54 -3.99
C GLU A 136 -1.04 5.53 -4.42
N LYS A 137 -1.15 4.28 -3.97
CA LYS A 137 -0.28 3.19 -4.42
C LYS A 137 -0.39 2.95 -5.93
N GLU A 138 -1.59 2.91 -6.48
CA GLU A 138 -1.83 2.75 -7.92
C GLU A 138 -1.28 3.93 -8.71
N ARG A 139 -1.46 5.16 -8.20
CA ARG A 139 -0.92 6.38 -8.81
C ARG A 139 0.61 6.37 -8.85
N LEU A 140 1.26 5.99 -7.74
CA LEU A 140 2.71 5.86 -7.65
C LEU A 140 3.24 4.80 -8.60
N GLN A 141 2.58 3.63 -8.67
CA GLN A 141 2.94 2.56 -9.58
C GLN A 141 2.90 3.04 -11.05
N LEU A 142 1.82 3.71 -11.44
CA LEU A 142 1.66 4.24 -12.80
C LEU A 142 2.72 5.30 -13.12
N ALA A 143 3.04 6.17 -12.17
CA ALA A 143 4.08 7.19 -12.32
C ALA A 143 5.47 6.55 -12.47
N PHE A 144 5.76 5.50 -11.68
CA PHE A 144 7.00 4.75 -11.79
C PHE A 144 7.14 4.07 -13.17
N GLU A 145 6.10 3.40 -13.66
CA GLU A 145 6.12 2.74 -14.98
C GLU A 145 6.37 3.73 -16.12
N LYS A 146 5.74 4.92 -16.06
CA LYS A 146 5.98 6.00 -17.04
C LYS A 146 7.42 6.50 -16.98
N ALA A 147 7.96 6.72 -15.78
CA ALA A 147 9.33 7.19 -15.59
C ALA A 147 10.37 6.16 -16.07
N ASP A 148 10.15 4.87 -15.76
CA ASP A 148 11.01 3.77 -16.20
C ASP A 148 11.01 3.63 -17.73
N SER A 149 9.83 3.68 -18.35
CA SER A 149 9.69 3.66 -19.81
C SER A 149 10.43 4.83 -20.48
N ALA A 150 10.26 6.05 -19.95
CA ALA A 150 10.96 7.22 -20.46
C ALA A 150 12.50 7.11 -20.27
N SER A 151 12.95 6.58 -19.14
CA SER A 151 14.37 6.34 -18.86
C SER A 151 14.98 5.32 -19.82
N ARG A 152 14.26 4.22 -20.10
CA ARG A 152 14.72 3.20 -21.07
C ARG A 152 14.78 3.76 -22.48
N ALA A 153 13.75 4.49 -22.92
CA ALA A 153 13.74 5.13 -24.22
C ALA A 153 14.92 6.12 -24.38
N LYS A 154 15.20 6.92 -23.33
CA LYS A 154 16.37 7.81 -23.31
C LYS A 154 17.68 7.05 -23.44
N THR A 155 17.84 5.96 -22.72
CA THR A 155 19.07 5.13 -22.76
C THR A 155 19.26 4.51 -24.14
N GLU A 156 18.20 3.95 -24.72
CA GLU A 156 18.22 3.38 -26.06
C GLU A 156 18.55 4.43 -27.11
N PHE A 157 17.97 5.61 -27.00
CA PHE A 157 18.26 6.74 -27.88
C PHE A 157 19.75 7.13 -27.81
N VAL A 158 20.32 7.30 -26.61
CA VAL A 158 21.75 7.65 -26.43
C VAL A 158 22.67 6.56 -27.01
N ASN A 159 22.32 5.28 -26.82
CA ASN A 159 23.11 4.17 -27.35
C ASN A 159 23.08 4.16 -28.89
N ARG A 160 21.92 4.36 -29.50
CA ARG A 160 21.75 4.46 -30.97
C ARG A 160 22.53 5.64 -31.53
N MET A 161 22.39 6.83 -30.94
CA MET A 161 23.13 8.02 -31.34
C MET A 161 24.65 7.82 -31.25
N SER A 162 25.11 7.17 -30.18
CA SER A 162 26.54 6.85 -30.01
C SER A 162 27.07 5.95 -31.13
N HIS A 163 26.30 4.96 -31.56
CA HIS A 163 26.63 4.08 -32.67
C HIS A 163 26.66 4.86 -34.01
N ASP A 164 25.63 5.66 -34.26
CA ASP A 164 25.46 6.38 -35.52
C ASP A 164 26.49 7.52 -35.70
N ILE A 165 26.98 8.11 -34.61
CA ILE A 165 28.10 9.04 -34.59
C ILE A 165 29.46 8.31 -34.80
N ARG A 166 29.63 7.16 -34.18
CA ARG A 166 30.89 6.41 -34.26
C ARG A 166 31.22 5.91 -35.67
N THR A 167 30.20 5.50 -36.42
CA THR A 167 30.35 4.94 -37.78
C THR A 167 31.00 5.94 -38.74
N PRO A 168 30.50 7.16 -38.96
CA PRO A 168 31.13 8.13 -39.85
C PRO A 168 32.47 8.62 -39.31
N ILE A 169 32.67 8.75 -37.99
CA ILE A 169 33.99 9.11 -37.42
C ILE A 169 35.04 8.07 -37.78
N ASN A 170 34.72 6.77 -37.60
CA ASN A 170 35.65 5.68 -37.97
C ASN A 170 35.91 5.69 -39.47
N GLY A 171 34.91 6.00 -40.31
CA GLY A 171 35.10 6.19 -41.73
C GLY A 171 36.10 7.29 -42.07
N ILE A 172 35.94 8.47 -41.46
CA ILE A 172 36.89 9.59 -41.63
C ILE A 172 38.30 9.19 -41.20
N MET A 173 38.44 8.58 -40.02
CA MET A 173 39.76 8.17 -39.52
C MET A 173 40.43 7.15 -40.46
N GLY A 174 39.66 6.17 -40.96
CA GLY A 174 40.14 5.19 -41.93
C GLY A 174 40.62 5.82 -43.27
N MET A 175 39.85 6.81 -43.79
CA MET A 175 40.24 7.53 -45.00
C MET A 175 41.50 8.36 -44.77
N LEU A 176 41.69 8.99 -43.62
CA LEU A 176 42.89 9.73 -43.26
C LEU A 176 44.12 8.83 -43.23
N ASP A 177 43.99 7.60 -42.71
CA ASP A 177 45.09 6.63 -42.71
C ASP A 177 45.45 6.13 -44.11
N ILE A 178 44.49 6.00 -45.02
CA ILE A 178 44.71 5.67 -46.43
C ILE A 178 45.45 6.83 -47.11
N ILE A 179 45.04 8.08 -46.92
CA ILE A 179 45.72 9.27 -47.42
C ILE A 179 47.18 9.33 -47.00
N ARG A 180 47.45 9.05 -45.70
CA ARG A 180 48.83 9.05 -45.18
C ARG A 180 49.73 8.06 -45.89
N LYS A 181 49.19 6.86 -46.28
CA LYS A 181 49.94 5.79 -46.96
C LYS A 181 50.10 6.00 -48.47
N ASN A 182 49.27 6.83 -49.08
CA ASN A 182 49.18 6.99 -50.56
C ASN A 182 49.39 8.45 -50.98
N LYS A 183 50.30 9.19 -50.37
CA LYS A 183 50.52 10.64 -50.60
C LYS A 183 50.86 11.00 -52.04
N GLU A 184 51.43 10.06 -52.80
CA GLU A 184 51.87 10.28 -54.17
C GLU A 184 50.84 9.90 -55.25
N ASN A 185 49.65 9.46 -54.83
CA ASN A 185 48.56 9.07 -55.73
C ASN A 185 47.40 10.08 -55.70
N PRO A 186 47.30 11.06 -56.62
CA PRO A 186 46.33 12.08 -56.62
C PRO A 186 44.88 11.55 -56.74
N ALA A 187 44.65 10.50 -57.55
CA ALA A 187 43.34 9.93 -57.72
C ALA A 187 42.79 9.29 -56.43
N LYS A 188 43.69 8.63 -55.68
CA LYS A 188 43.31 8.01 -54.38
C LYS A 188 43.05 9.04 -53.31
N LEU A 189 43.78 10.18 -53.37
CA LEU A 189 43.58 11.31 -52.48
C LEU A 189 42.18 11.92 -52.69
N GLU A 190 41.79 12.19 -53.94
CA GLU A 190 40.51 12.79 -54.30
C GLU A 190 39.32 11.87 -53.89
N GLU A 191 39.44 10.56 -54.13
CA GLU A 191 38.45 9.56 -53.67
C GLU A 191 38.26 9.58 -52.14
N CYS A 192 39.33 9.63 -51.37
CA CYS A 192 39.30 9.64 -49.91
C CYS A 192 38.72 10.96 -49.39
N LEU A 193 39.05 12.11 -49.97
CA LEU A 193 38.50 13.42 -49.60
C LEU A 193 36.99 13.46 -49.81
N GLY A 194 36.51 12.95 -50.95
CA GLY A 194 35.05 12.86 -51.22
C GLY A 194 34.31 12.01 -50.20
N LYS A 195 34.88 10.88 -49.76
CA LYS A 195 34.30 10.04 -48.74
C LYS A 195 34.31 10.70 -47.36
N ILE A 196 35.35 11.43 -46.99
CA ILE A 196 35.42 12.25 -45.78
C ILE A 196 34.32 13.31 -45.78
N GLN A 197 34.15 13.99 -46.89
CA GLN A 197 33.13 15.03 -47.01
C GLN A 197 31.70 14.50 -46.85
N LEU A 198 31.40 13.31 -47.43
CA LEU A 198 30.14 12.61 -47.23
C LEU A 198 29.91 12.20 -45.75
N SER A 199 30.93 11.68 -45.10
CA SER A 199 30.83 11.27 -43.68
C SER A 199 30.69 12.47 -42.76
N ALA A 200 31.31 13.61 -43.04
CA ALA A 200 31.13 14.86 -42.30
C ALA A 200 29.74 15.42 -42.47
N GLY A 201 29.16 15.36 -43.70
CA GLY A 201 27.78 15.76 -43.96
C GLY A 201 26.77 14.92 -43.18
N HIS A 202 26.98 13.60 -43.07
CA HIS A 202 26.16 12.71 -42.22
C HIS A 202 26.24 13.10 -40.76
N LEU A 203 27.44 13.43 -40.21
CA LEU A 203 27.58 13.88 -38.83
C LEU A 203 26.83 15.19 -38.55
N MET A 204 26.85 16.13 -39.47
CA MET A 204 26.10 17.36 -39.31
C MET A 204 24.60 17.13 -39.28
N ALA A 205 24.07 16.32 -40.19
CA ALA A 205 22.66 15.96 -40.20
C ALA A 205 22.22 15.30 -38.90
N LEU A 206 23.01 14.34 -38.37
CA LEU A 206 22.74 13.73 -37.07
C LEU A 206 22.77 14.71 -35.90
N ALA A 207 23.67 15.71 -35.93
CA ALA A 207 23.72 16.76 -34.91
C ALA A 207 22.46 17.66 -34.95
N ASP A 208 21.99 18.02 -36.16
CA ASP A 208 20.77 18.78 -36.33
C ASP A 208 19.54 18.00 -35.85
N ASP A 209 19.42 16.70 -36.16
CA ASP A 209 18.35 15.83 -35.69
C ASP A 209 18.30 15.77 -34.16
N VAL A 210 19.46 15.66 -33.49
CA VAL A 210 19.55 15.66 -32.01
C VAL A 210 19.10 16.98 -31.40
N LEU A 211 19.51 18.10 -32.01
CA LEU A 211 19.11 19.45 -31.57
C LEU A 211 17.63 19.68 -31.71
N ASP A 212 17.01 19.22 -32.79
CA ASP A 212 15.57 19.39 -33.01
C ASP A 212 14.72 18.51 -32.05
N MET A 213 15.20 17.35 -31.65
CA MET A 213 14.55 16.49 -30.64
C MET A 213 14.69 17.03 -29.20
N SER A 214 15.58 17.99 -28.95
CA SER A 214 15.79 18.59 -27.63
C SER A 214 14.94 19.83 -27.35
N LYS A 215 14.21 20.31 -28.35
CA LYS A 215 13.25 21.44 -28.24
C LYS A 215 11.87 20.97 -27.83
#